data_f15edbac8eeed79a750e37d2f6a2cdb4
#
_entry.id   f15edbac8eeed79a750e37d2f6a2cdb4
#
_cell.length_a   1.000
_cell.length_b   1.000
_cell.length_c   1.000
_cell.angle_alpha   90.00
_cell.angle_beta   90.00
_cell.angle_gamma   90.00
#
_symmetry.space_group_name_H-M   'P 1'
#
loop_
_entity.id
_entity.type
_entity.pdbx_description
1 polymer ?
#
loop_
_entity_poly.entity_id
_entity_poly.type
_entity_poly.pdbx_seq_one_letter_code
_entity_poly.pdbx_strand_id
1 'polypeptide(L)'
;MIKKYVYGEPFETEALTETLETAEGKPGYGEICTEDGFSFTYIMDEEDIVYGLGESNRGINKRGFIYTSNCTDDPEHTEDKHSLYGAHNLIIVSGKETFGMFFDYPAAITFDIGYTRMDTMKVTCENADLKLYVIEGESPYDIVKQFRHVIGRSYIPPKFAFGFGQSRWGYTTKEDFRKVAAGYRENHIPIDMIYMDIDYMQSYKDFTLSEENFQDFPEFVKELKDQDIRLIPIIDAGVKVEPGYDVYEEGVKNRYFCQREDGSDFVAAVWPGDTHFPDVLNKDARKWFGDKYRFLIEKGIDGFWNDMNEPAIFYSTEGMKEVKELAGEFAKDTEGKIHIWKMQSALRDVANNPEDYRRFYHNVDGRKIRHDKVHNLFGYNMTRAAGEAFERIDPEKRFLMFSRSSYIGMHRYGGIWTGDNKSWWAHILLNLKMMPSLNMCGFLYAGADLGGFGADTTRELLLRFLALGVFTPLMRDHTAIGTREQECYQFENVEDFRHVIGVRYRLIPYLY
;
A
#
# COMPACT_ATOMS: atom_id res chain seq x y z
N MET A 1 -9.44 28.47 -2.12
CA MET A 1 -9.69 28.28 -3.57
C MET A 1 -8.65 27.33 -4.13
N ILE A 2 -9.02 26.46 -5.10
CA ILE A 2 -8.06 25.53 -5.74
C ILE A 2 -7.82 25.98 -7.18
N LYS A 3 -6.56 26.09 -7.56
CA LYS A 3 -6.12 26.42 -8.92
C LYS A 3 -5.32 25.26 -9.51
N LYS A 4 -5.67 24.83 -10.73
CA LYS A 4 -4.97 23.77 -11.45
C LYS A 4 -4.01 24.39 -12.47
N TYR A 5 -2.78 23.94 -12.50
CA TYR A 5 -1.77 24.25 -13.51
C TYR A 5 -1.37 22.94 -14.22
N VAL A 6 -1.16 23.01 -15.53
CA VAL A 6 -0.80 21.84 -16.34
C VAL A 6 0.53 22.10 -17.00
N TYR A 7 1.46 21.17 -16.85
CA TYR A 7 2.78 21.19 -17.47
C TYR A 7 2.93 19.97 -18.35
N GLY A 8 3.56 20.12 -19.52
CA GLY A 8 3.76 19.02 -20.46
C GLY A 8 2.49 18.31 -20.89
N GLU A 9 2.56 16.99 -21.02
CA GLU A 9 1.45 16.08 -21.37
C GLU A 9 1.20 15.08 -20.22
N PRO A 10 0.57 15.50 -19.11
CA PRO A 10 0.43 14.65 -17.93
C PRO A 10 -0.48 13.45 -18.18
N PHE A 11 -0.10 12.32 -17.59
CA PHE A 11 -0.96 11.13 -17.53
C PHE A 11 -2.23 11.45 -16.71
N GLU A 12 -3.38 10.92 -17.13
CA GLU A 12 -4.62 11.05 -16.38
C GLU A 12 -4.68 10.01 -15.25
N THR A 13 -4.44 10.44 -14.02
CA THR A 13 -4.37 9.58 -12.84
C THR A 13 -5.74 9.24 -12.25
N GLU A 14 -6.75 10.05 -12.59
CA GLU A 14 -8.08 10.02 -11.95
C GLU A 14 -7.99 10.21 -10.41
N ALA A 15 -6.98 10.93 -9.92
CA ALA A 15 -6.85 11.25 -8.51
C ALA A 15 -7.99 12.15 -8.00
N LEU A 16 -8.46 13.08 -8.84
CA LEU A 16 -9.57 13.96 -8.56
C LEU A 16 -10.87 13.44 -9.20
N THR A 17 -11.99 13.73 -8.54
CA THR A 17 -13.35 13.52 -9.07
C THR A 17 -13.95 14.77 -9.68
N GLU A 18 -13.44 15.95 -9.29
CA GLU A 18 -13.89 17.24 -9.78
C GLU A 18 -13.05 17.73 -10.97
N THR A 19 -13.70 18.24 -11.99
CA THR A 19 -13.02 18.90 -13.12
C THR A 19 -12.78 20.34 -12.76
N LEU A 20 -11.51 20.73 -12.70
CA LEU A 20 -11.09 22.10 -12.44
C LEU A 20 -10.57 22.73 -13.72
N GLU A 21 -10.92 24.00 -13.97
CA GLU A 21 -10.36 24.77 -15.07
C GLU A 21 -8.86 25.02 -14.84
N THR A 22 -8.09 25.05 -15.94
CA THR A 22 -6.66 25.36 -15.88
C THR A 22 -6.47 26.86 -15.67
N ALA A 23 -5.74 27.22 -14.62
CA ALA A 23 -5.41 28.61 -14.32
C ALA A 23 -4.38 29.16 -15.33
N GLU A 24 -4.50 30.44 -15.62
CA GLU A 24 -3.50 31.16 -16.42
C GLU A 24 -2.32 31.62 -15.56
N GLY A 25 -1.13 31.74 -16.17
CA GLY A 25 0.06 32.27 -15.52
C GLY A 25 0.80 31.23 -14.68
N LYS A 26 1.45 31.68 -13.60
CA LYS A 26 2.24 30.84 -12.68
C LYS A 26 1.60 30.82 -11.29
N PRO A 27 1.84 29.76 -10.50
CA PRO A 27 1.48 29.74 -9.09
C PRO A 27 1.99 30.96 -8.32
N GLY A 28 1.22 31.44 -7.35
CA GLY A 28 1.58 32.58 -6.51
C GLY A 28 2.66 32.29 -5.46
N TYR A 29 3.05 31.02 -5.30
CA TYR A 29 4.01 30.55 -4.31
C TYR A 29 5.20 29.91 -5.00
N GLY A 30 6.42 30.27 -4.57
CA GLY A 30 7.67 29.71 -5.06
C GLY A 30 7.96 29.93 -6.54
N GLU A 31 8.96 29.24 -7.04
CA GLU A 31 9.43 29.30 -8.42
C GLU A 31 9.35 27.93 -9.09
N ILE A 32 8.92 27.91 -10.36
CA ILE A 32 8.83 26.67 -11.16
C ILE A 32 9.77 26.79 -12.34
N CYS A 33 10.55 25.72 -12.59
CA CYS A 33 11.39 25.56 -13.77
C CYS A 33 11.04 24.21 -14.44
N THR A 34 10.95 24.24 -15.79
CA THR A 34 10.57 23.07 -16.62
C THR A 34 11.58 22.80 -17.74
N GLU A 35 12.80 23.31 -17.65
CA GLU A 35 13.82 23.18 -18.71
C GLU A 35 14.44 21.77 -18.72
N ASP A 36 14.79 21.24 -17.51
CA ASP A 36 15.38 19.92 -17.33
C ASP A 36 14.50 19.08 -16.37
N GLY A 37 13.33 18.63 -16.85
CA GLY A 37 12.31 18.02 -16.00
C GLY A 37 11.44 19.07 -15.33
N PHE A 38 10.89 18.78 -14.16
CA PHE A 38 10.12 19.73 -13.36
C PHE A 38 10.81 19.99 -12.03
N SER A 39 10.91 21.26 -11.65
CA SER A 39 11.27 21.64 -10.30
C SER A 39 10.41 22.79 -9.78
N PHE A 40 10.03 22.66 -8.49
CA PHE A 40 9.42 23.73 -7.71
C PHE A 40 10.35 24.07 -6.55
N THR A 41 10.60 25.36 -6.32
CA THR A 41 11.43 25.84 -5.21
C THR A 41 10.69 26.90 -4.41
N TYR A 42 10.62 26.70 -3.09
CA TYR A 42 10.00 27.63 -2.14
C TYR A 42 10.99 27.95 -1.02
N ILE A 43 11.13 29.24 -0.71
CA ILE A 43 11.97 29.70 0.42
C ILE A 43 11.09 29.72 1.67
N MET A 44 11.38 28.82 2.58
CA MET A 44 10.65 28.65 3.84
C MET A 44 11.10 29.70 4.86
N ASP A 45 10.12 30.26 5.56
CA ASP A 45 10.39 31.03 6.79
C ASP A 45 10.81 30.10 7.95
N GLU A 46 11.45 30.64 8.97
CA GLU A 46 11.86 29.84 10.15
C GLU A 46 10.69 29.17 10.87
N GLU A 47 9.54 29.85 10.88
CA GLU A 47 8.31 29.38 11.55
C GLU A 47 7.46 28.46 10.67
N ASP A 48 7.78 28.27 9.39
CA ASP A 48 6.99 27.43 8.50
C ASP A 48 7.03 25.96 8.95
N ILE A 49 5.85 25.36 9.06
CA ILE A 49 5.66 23.92 9.26
C ILE A 49 5.16 23.32 7.95
N VAL A 50 5.74 22.21 7.53
CA VAL A 50 5.32 21.48 6.33
C VAL A 50 4.68 20.17 6.74
N TYR A 51 3.37 20.01 6.45
CA TYR A 51 2.61 18.78 6.67
C TYR A 51 2.40 18.02 5.36
N GLY A 52 1.87 16.80 5.47
CA GLY A 52 1.42 16.00 4.32
C GLY A 52 2.28 14.77 4.06
N LEU A 53 2.45 14.43 2.78
CA LEU A 53 3.16 13.26 2.26
C LEU A 53 2.63 11.91 2.78
N GLY A 54 1.45 11.89 3.41
CA GLY A 54 0.74 10.68 3.81
C GLY A 54 1.61 9.64 4.50
N GLU A 55 1.82 8.51 3.84
CA GLU A 55 2.71 7.44 4.29
C GLU A 55 4.16 7.81 4.04
N SER A 56 4.79 8.36 5.04
CA SER A 56 6.18 8.80 4.98
C SER A 56 6.82 8.81 6.36
N ASN A 57 8.11 8.57 6.39
CA ASN A 57 8.93 8.54 7.61
C ASN A 57 8.94 9.88 8.36
N ARG A 58 9.65 9.91 9.48
CA ARG A 58 9.90 11.08 10.32
C ARG A 58 8.66 11.61 11.04
N GLY A 59 8.61 12.92 11.26
CA GLY A 59 7.58 13.58 12.04
C GLY A 59 6.36 14.04 11.25
N ILE A 60 5.43 14.66 11.96
CA ILE A 60 4.29 15.37 11.36
C ILE A 60 4.79 16.59 10.58
N ASN A 61 5.73 17.36 11.14
CA ASN A 61 6.48 18.37 10.39
C ASN A 61 7.55 17.67 9.55
N LYS A 62 7.49 17.86 8.24
CA LYS A 62 8.34 17.20 7.24
C LYS A 62 9.68 17.92 7.00
N ARG A 63 9.95 19.04 7.64
CA ARG A 63 11.24 19.76 7.49
C ARG A 63 12.42 18.93 7.97
N GLY A 64 13.55 19.12 7.30
CA GLY A 64 14.84 18.52 7.67
C GLY A 64 15.09 17.14 7.08
N PHE A 65 14.35 16.75 6.03
CA PHE A 65 14.56 15.47 5.38
C PHE A 65 14.24 15.49 3.88
N ILE A 66 14.71 14.46 3.16
CA ILE A 66 14.36 14.20 1.75
C ILE A 66 13.39 13.03 1.71
N TYR A 67 12.28 13.20 1.01
CA TYR A 67 11.29 12.17 0.76
C TYR A 67 11.21 11.84 -0.72
N THR A 68 11.13 10.57 -1.06
CA THR A 68 10.83 10.11 -2.41
C THR A 68 9.45 9.48 -2.39
N SER A 69 8.49 10.13 -3.03
CA SER A 69 7.16 9.55 -3.20
C SER A 69 7.22 8.55 -4.34
N ASN A 70 7.34 7.28 -3.99
CA ASN A 70 7.45 6.14 -4.90
C ASN A 70 7.04 4.88 -4.11
N CYS A 71 6.02 4.18 -4.55
CA CYS A 71 5.57 2.94 -3.89
C CYS A 71 6.70 1.92 -3.89
N THR A 72 7.19 1.55 -2.70
CA THR A 72 8.39 0.72 -2.56
C THR A 72 8.16 -0.39 -1.56
N ASP A 73 8.34 -1.65 -1.99
CA ASP A 73 8.38 -2.79 -1.09
C ASP A 73 9.73 -2.79 -0.35
N ASP A 74 9.75 -2.13 0.79
CA ASP A 74 10.92 -2.03 1.66
C ASP A 74 10.48 -2.18 3.12
N PRO A 75 10.50 -3.41 3.66
CA PRO A 75 10.25 -3.64 5.08
C PRO A 75 11.35 -2.95 5.93
N GLU A 76 11.16 -2.87 7.23
CA GLU A 76 12.10 -2.19 8.13
C GLU A 76 12.05 -0.65 8.05
N HIS A 77 10.96 -0.04 8.33
CA HIS A 77 10.72 1.43 8.35
C HIS A 77 11.73 2.21 9.23
N THR A 78 13.02 2.10 8.89
CA THR A 78 14.09 2.82 9.57
C THR A 78 14.09 4.30 9.19
N GLU A 79 14.68 5.16 10.03
CA GLU A 79 14.60 6.61 9.86
C GLU A 79 15.32 7.16 8.62
N ASP A 80 16.17 6.37 7.97
CA ASP A 80 16.89 6.70 6.74
C ASP A 80 16.09 6.41 5.45
N LYS A 81 14.95 5.73 5.54
CA LYS A 81 14.12 5.42 4.37
C LYS A 81 13.50 6.69 3.80
N HIS A 82 13.67 6.89 2.50
CA HIS A 82 13.13 8.02 1.77
C HIS A 82 11.72 7.77 1.23
N SER A 83 11.38 6.50 0.96
CA SER A 83 10.06 6.04 0.49
C SER A 83 9.55 4.89 1.34
N LEU A 84 8.25 4.68 1.34
CA LEU A 84 7.53 3.55 1.92
C LEU A 84 6.56 2.97 0.88
N TYR A 85 5.53 2.23 1.30
CA TYR A 85 4.64 1.51 0.38
C TYR A 85 3.66 2.41 -0.38
N GLY A 86 3.36 3.62 0.13
CA GLY A 86 2.40 4.55 -0.47
C GLY A 86 3.04 5.83 -1.02
N ALA A 87 2.40 6.42 -2.03
CA ALA A 87 2.81 7.66 -2.68
C ALA A 87 1.71 8.72 -2.59
N HIS A 88 1.91 9.73 -1.73
CA HIS A 88 0.89 10.74 -1.43
C HIS A 88 1.48 12.15 -1.56
N ASN A 89 1.37 12.73 -2.75
CA ASN A 89 2.08 13.95 -3.18
C ASN A 89 1.43 15.26 -2.71
N LEU A 90 0.73 15.27 -1.57
CA LEU A 90 0.16 16.47 -0.96
C LEU A 90 1.13 17.03 0.07
N ILE A 91 1.48 18.31 -0.04
CA ILE A 91 2.13 19.10 1.00
C ILE A 91 1.25 20.27 1.42
N ILE A 92 1.37 20.68 2.68
CA ILE A 92 0.69 21.84 3.25
C ILE A 92 1.73 22.65 4.01
N VAL A 93 1.99 23.86 3.56
CA VAL A 93 2.80 24.83 4.28
C VAL A 93 1.92 25.66 5.19
N SER A 94 2.33 25.83 6.43
CA SER A 94 1.62 26.65 7.44
C SER A 94 2.62 27.46 8.25
N GLY A 95 2.57 28.76 8.13
CA GLY A 95 3.44 29.72 8.79
C GLY A 95 3.04 31.14 8.41
N LYS A 96 3.99 31.91 7.89
CA LYS A 96 3.73 33.27 7.39
C LYS A 96 2.73 33.26 6.23
N GLU A 97 2.85 32.27 5.36
CA GLU A 97 1.85 31.96 4.33
C GLU A 97 1.25 30.58 4.62
N THR A 98 -0.01 30.36 4.23
CA THR A 98 -0.67 29.07 4.39
C THR A 98 -1.24 28.63 3.04
N PHE A 99 -0.73 27.55 2.51
CA PHE A 99 -1.16 26.99 1.23
C PHE A 99 -0.91 25.48 1.18
N GLY A 100 -1.65 24.78 0.32
CA GLY A 100 -1.42 23.37 -0.02
C GLY A 100 -0.99 23.24 -1.48
N MET A 101 -0.22 22.19 -1.76
CA MET A 101 0.10 21.78 -3.12
C MET A 101 -0.04 20.28 -3.28
N PHE A 102 -0.80 19.86 -4.28
CA PHE A 102 -0.84 18.48 -4.72
C PHE A 102 -0.18 18.36 -6.09
N PHE A 103 0.88 17.57 -6.13
CA PHE A 103 1.63 17.27 -7.35
C PHE A 103 1.09 15.95 -7.93
N ASP A 104 0.15 16.03 -8.84
CA ASP A 104 -0.42 14.87 -9.50
C ASP A 104 0.53 14.33 -10.57
N TYR A 105 1.49 13.54 -10.09
CA TYR A 105 2.57 12.94 -10.86
C TYR A 105 2.70 11.46 -10.46
N PRO A 106 2.41 10.51 -11.35
CA PRO A 106 2.28 9.10 -11.02
C PRO A 106 3.60 8.31 -10.98
N ALA A 107 4.73 8.93 -11.29
CA ALA A 107 6.07 8.36 -11.17
C ALA A 107 6.77 8.87 -9.90
N ALA A 108 8.04 8.52 -9.73
CA ALA A 108 8.84 8.96 -8.60
C ALA A 108 9.01 10.49 -8.56
N ILE A 109 8.74 11.10 -7.42
CA ILE A 109 8.89 12.54 -7.15
C ILE A 109 9.65 12.73 -5.84
N THR A 110 10.60 13.64 -5.84
CA THR A 110 11.45 13.93 -4.67
C THR A 110 11.08 15.26 -4.04
N PHE A 111 10.93 15.25 -2.72
CA PHE A 111 10.67 16.40 -1.86
C PHE A 111 11.86 16.61 -0.93
N ASP A 112 12.74 17.54 -1.23
CA ASP A 112 13.78 18.02 -0.30
C ASP A 112 13.20 19.18 0.51
N ILE A 113 12.89 18.91 1.76
CA ILE A 113 12.22 19.90 2.63
C ILE A 113 13.19 20.38 3.69
N GLY A 114 14.09 21.29 3.32
CA GLY A 114 15.05 21.89 4.25
C GLY A 114 16.17 20.96 4.69
N TYR A 115 16.47 19.90 3.94
CA TYR A 115 17.59 19.01 4.22
C TYR A 115 18.89 19.51 3.57
N THR A 116 18.90 19.72 2.25
CA THR A 116 20.07 20.25 1.54
C THR A 116 20.33 21.72 1.89
N ARG A 117 19.26 22.50 2.02
CA ARG A 117 19.29 23.89 2.50
C ARG A 117 18.13 24.09 3.47
N MET A 118 18.43 24.51 4.70
CA MET A 118 17.48 24.61 5.79
C MET A 118 16.28 25.55 5.51
N ASP A 119 16.50 26.56 4.70
CA ASP A 119 15.51 27.56 4.29
C ASP A 119 14.79 27.25 2.97
N THR A 120 15.07 26.09 2.35
CA THR A 120 14.58 25.82 1.00
C THR A 120 13.84 24.49 0.95
N MET A 121 12.62 24.54 0.42
CA MET A 121 11.92 23.34 -0.05
C MET A 121 12.06 23.24 -1.57
N LYS A 122 12.50 22.09 -2.06
CA LYS A 122 12.62 21.79 -3.48
C LYS A 122 11.90 20.49 -3.83
N VAL A 123 10.98 20.55 -4.80
CA VAL A 123 10.29 19.37 -5.34
C VAL A 123 10.78 19.14 -6.76
N THR A 124 11.13 17.88 -7.11
CA THR A 124 11.69 17.56 -8.43
C THR A 124 11.07 16.28 -9.01
N CYS A 125 10.78 16.33 -10.32
CA CYS A 125 10.36 15.19 -11.15
C CYS A 125 11.29 15.03 -12.35
N GLU A 126 11.40 13.81 -12.88
CA GLU A 126 12.24 13.48 -14.04
C GLU A 126 11.81 14.23 -15.31
N ASN A 127 10.51 14.46 -15.49
CA ASN A 127 9.96 15.24 -16.60
C ASN A 127 8.92 16.24 -16.10
N ALA A 128 8.45 17.11 -16.99
CA ALA A 128 7.49 18.15 -16.65
C ALA A 128 6.02 17.76 -16.91
N ASP A 129 5.71 16.47 -17.08
CA ASP A 129 4.36 16.01 -17.41
C ASP A 129 3.52 15.82 -16.15
N LEU A 130 3.07 16.91 -15.53
CA LEU A 130 2.28 16.83 -14.30
C LEU A 130 1.16 17.88 -14.24
N LYS A 131 0.16 17.60 -13.41
CA LYS A 131 -0.83 18.57 -12.95
C LYS A 131 -0.45 19.03 -11.54
N LEU A 132 -0.36 20.33 -11.34
CA LEU A 132 -0.14 20.94 -10.04
C LEU A 132 -1.42 21.60 -9.57
N TYR A 133 -1.90 21.21 -8.39
CA TYR A 133 -3.06 21.82 -7.74
C TYR A 133 -2.58 22.65 -6.56
N VAL A 134 -2.79 23.97 -6.63
CA VAL A 134 -2.48 24.90 -5.55
C VAL A 134 -3.75 25.25 -4.79
N ILE A 135 -3.72 25.07 -3.49
CA ILE A 135 -4.87 25.22 -2.60
C ILE A 135 -4.61 26.41 -1.68
N GLU A 136 -5.34 27.48 -1.87
CA GLU A 136 -5.29 28.67 -1.01
C GLU A 136 -6.29 28.51 0.13
N GLY A 137 -5.84 28.71 1.37
CA GLY A 137 -6.68 28.54 2.56
C GLY A 137 -6.17 29.31 3.77
N GLU A 138 -7.06 29.55 4.74
CA GLU A 138 -6.73 30.30 5.97
C GLU A 138 -6.00 29.45 7.01
N SER A 139 -6.09 28.12 6.88
CA SER A 139 -5.49 27.16 7.80
C SER A 139 -5.23 25.80 7.14
N PRO A 140 -4.36 24.96 7.70
CA PRO A 140 -4.19 23.57 7.25
C PRO A 140 -5.52 22.79 7.21
N TYR A 141 -6.43 23.04 8.15
CA TYR A 141 -7.75 22.41 8.18
C TYR A 141 -8.60 22.80 6.95
N ASP A 142 -8.62 24.09 6.59
CA ASP A 142 -9.34 24.57 5.42
C ASP A 142 -8.76 23.98 4.11
N ILE A 143 -7.44 23.90 4.02
CA ILE A 143 -6.76 23.25 2.87
C ILE A 143 -7.15 21.79 2.76
N VAL A 144 -7.10 21.01 3.84
CA VAL A 144 -7.50 19.60 3.86
C VAL A 144 -8.98 19.45 3.47
N LYS A 145 -9.85 20.32 3.98
CA LYS A 145 -11.28 20.30 3.64
C LYS A 145 -11.52 20.52 2.14
N GLN A 146 -10.84 21.51 1.55
CA GLN A 146 -10.92 21.79 0.11
C GLN A 146 -10.35 20.63 -0.71
N PHE A 147 -9.18 20.10 -0.34
CA PHE A 147 -8.55 18.97 -1.01
C PHE A 147 -9.46 17.74 -1.00
N ARG A 148 -10.00 17.39 0.16
CA ARG A 148 -10.91 16.24 0.28
C ARG A 148 -12.20 16.39 -0.52
N HIS A 149 -12.65 17.61 -0.77
CA HIS A 149 -13.81 17.87 -1.62
C HIS A 149 -13.51 17.42 -3.06
N VAL A 150 -12.36 17.80 -3.61
CA VAL A 150 -12.02 17.54 -5.03
C VAL A 150 -11.52 16.12 -5.32
N ILE A 151 -10.94 15.43 -4.34
CA ILE A 151 -10.51 14.03 -4.51
C ILE A 151 -11.66 13.02 -4.29
N GLY A 152 -12.83 13.49 -3.86
CA GLY A 152 -14.02 12.67 -3.64
C GLY A 152 -14.10 12.04 -2.25
N ARG A 153 -15.24 11.40 -1.99
CA ARG A 153 -15.54 10.80 -0.69
C ARG A 153 -14.67 9.59 -0.42
N SER A 154 -14.19 9.49 0.81
CA SER A 154 -13.45 8.31 1.25
C SER A 154 -14.36 7.11 1.43
N TYR A 155 -13.82 5.94 1.15
CA TYR A 155 -14.43 4.64 1.44
C TYR A 155 -14.83 4.54 2.92
N ILE A 156 -15.99 3.96 3.17
CA ILE A 156 -16.48 3.64 4.52
C ILE A 156 -16.62 2.13 4.63
N PRO A 157 -15.80 1.48 5.45
CA PRO A 157 -15.86 0.02 5.63
C PRO A 157 -17.14 -0.42 6.38
N PRO A 158 -17.48 -1.71 6.36
CA PRO A 158 -18.54 -2.26 7.20
C PRO A 158 -18.20 -2.10 8.69
N LYS A 159 -19.23 -2.08 9.55
CA LYS A 159 -19.05 -1.83 10.98
C LYS A 159 -18.10 -2.81 11.68
N PHE A 160 -18.13 -4.10 11.32
CA PHE A 160 -17.25 -5.10 11.92
C PHE A 160 -15.76 -4.80 11.71
N ALA A 161 -15.42 -4.12 10.61
CA ALA A 161 -14.04 -3.73 10.30
C ALA A 161 -13.42 -2.73 11.31
N PHE A 162 -14.26 -2.10 12.13
CA PHE A 162 -13.79 -1.28 13.25
C PHE A 162 -13.57 -2.10 14.54
N GLY A 163 -13.84 -3.40 14.55
CA GLY A 163 -13.48 -4.30 15.64
C GLY A 163 -11.99 -4.64 15.65
N PHE A 164 -11.61 -5.56 16.53
CA PHE A 164 -10.25 -6.09 16.59
C PHE A 164 -10.10 -7.30 15.65
N GLY A 165 -8.97 -7.40 14.99
CA GLY A 165 -8.61 -8.51 14.13
C GLY A 165 -7.24 -9.11 14.46
N GLN A 166 -7.15 -10.44 14.40
CA GLN A 166 -5.91 -11.19 14.54
C GLN A 166 -5.43 -11.69 13.18
N SER A 167 -4.15 -11.56 12.93
CA SER A 167 -3.49 -11.98 11.71
C SER A 167 -2.12 -12.58 12.00
N ARG A 168 -1.75 -13.59 11.23
CA ARG A 168 -0.40 -14.15 11.20
C ARG A 168 -0.12 -14.77 9.85
N TRP A 169 1.02 -14.47 9.26
CA TRP A 169 1.58 -15.32 8.22
C TRP A 169 2.01 -16.64 8.87
N GLY A 170 1.25 -17.72 8.61
CA GLY A 170 1.47 -19.03 9.20
C GLY A 170 0.23 -19.72 9.76
N TYR A 171 -0.99 -19.15 9.60
CA TYR A 171 -2.24 -19.90 9.79
C TYR A 171 -2.53 -20.68 8.52
N THR A 172 -2.16 -21.95 8.48
CA THR A 172 -2.12 -22.76 7.26
C THR A 172 -3.32 -23.70 7.10
N THR A 173 -4.08 -23.95 8.19
CA THR A 173 -5.20 -24.90 8.22
C THR A 173 -6.43 -24.30 8.87
N LYS A 174 -7.61 -24.83 8.57
CA LYS A 174 -8.87 -24.46 9.27
C LYS A 174 -8.74 -24.57 10.80
N GLU A 175 -7.96 -25.55 11.28
CA GLU A 175 -7.77 -25.76 12.72
C GLU A 175 -6.97 -24.64 13.38
N ASP A 176 -6.01 -24.02 12.68
CA ASP A 176 -5.29 -22.85 13.20
C ASP A 176 -6.28 -21.72 13.49
N PHE A 177 -7.19 -21.45 12.55
CA PHE A 177 -8.22 -20.41 12.73
C PHE A 177 -9.20 -20.75 13.86
N ARG A 178 -9.61 -22.02 14.00
CA ARG A 178 -10.46 -22.45 15.12
C ARG A 178 -9.75 -22.26 16.46
N LYS A 179 -8.47 -22.62 16.55
CA LYS A 179 -7.64 -22.42 17.73
C LYS A 179 -7.55 -20.95 18.12
N VAL A 180 -7.34 -20.07 17.15
CA VAL A 180 -7.31 -18.62 17.38
C VAL A 180 -8.67 -18.13 17.87
N ALA A 181 -9.77 -18.48 17.21
CA ALA A 181 -11.11 -18.08 17.62
C ALA A 181 -11.44 -18.57 19.04
N ALA A 182 -11.15 -19.83 19.34
CA ALA A 182 -11.35 -20.41 20.67
C ALA A 182 -10.52 -19.70 21.74
N GLY A 183 -9.22 -19.45 21.47
CA GLY A 183 -8.33 -18.77 22.40
C GLY A 183 -8.83 -17.39 22.81
N TYR A 184 -9.31 -16.58 21.85
CA TYR A 184 -9.92 -15.28 22.15
C TYR A 184 -11.23 -15.41 22.93
N ARG A 185 -12.11 -16.36 22.56
CA ARG A 185 -13.41 -16.58 23.24
C ARG A 185 -13.25 -17.09 24.67
N GLU A 186 -12.40 -18.08 24.89
CA GLU A 186 -12.12 -18.65 26.22
C GLU A 186 -11.53 -17.62 27.19
N ASN A 187 -10.73 -16.68 26.66
CA ASN A 187 -10.14 -15.60 27.44
C ASN A 187 -11.02 -14.33 27.47
N HIS A 188 -12.25 -14.39 26.95
CA HIS A 188 -13.18 -13.26 26.92
C HIS A 188 -12.60 -11.98 26.30
N ILE A 189 -11.73 -12.11 25.30
CA ILE A 189 -11.19 -10.99 24.50
C ILE A 189 -12.06 -10.85 23.24
N PRO A 190 -12.65 -9.68 22.97
CA PRO A 190 -13.44 -9.47 21.76
C PRO A 190 -12.57 -9.58 20.49
N ILE A 191 -13.14 -10.21 19.46
CA ILE A 191 -12.53 -10.33 18.13
C ILE A 191 -13.63 -10.38 17.07
N ASP A 192 -13.47 -9.67 15.95
CA ASP A 192 -14.41 -9.63 14.83
C ASP A 192 -13.82 -10.23 13.54
N MET A 193 -12.50 -10.29 13.42
CA MET A 193 -11.82 -10.72 12.19
C MET A 193 -10.63 -11.63 12.49
N ILE A 194 -10.45 -12.65 11.64
CA ILE A 194 -9.18 -13.37 11.53
C ILE A 194 -8.77 -13.31 10.07
N TYR A 195 -7.54 -12.85 9.85
CA TYR A 195 -7.01 -12.66 8.51
C TYR A 195 -6.36 -13.94 7.99
N MET A 196 -6.56 -14.21 6.70
CA MET A 196 -5.94 -15.32 5.98
C MET A 196 -4.80 -14.76 5.14
N ASP A 197 -3.59 -15.18 5.45
CA ASP A 197 -2.38 -14.87 4.69
C ASP A 197 -2.22 -15.86 3.52
N ILE A 198 -1.16 -15.78 2.73
CA ILE A 198 -0.95 -16.49 1.45
C ILE A 198 -1.12 -18.01 1.52
N ASP A 199 -0.98 -18.62 2.71
CA ASP A 199 -1.01 -20.08 2.90
C ASP A 199 -2.40 -20.74 2.70
N TYR A 200 -3.48 -19.94 2.60
CA TYR A 200 -4.79 -20.51 2.26
C TYR A 200 -4.91 -20.87 0.77
N MET A 201 -4.09 -20.27 -0.06
CA MET A 201 -4.10 -20.45 -1.50
C MET A 201 -3.46 -21.78 -1.92
N GLN A 202 -3.91 -22.33 -3.04
CA GLN A 202 -3.26 -23.47 -3.69
C GLN A 202 -1.96 -23.02 -4.35
N SER A 203 -0.81 -23.31 -3.73
CA SER A 203 0.53 -22.92 -4.23
C SER A 203 0.65 -21.41 -4.50
N TYR A 204 0.10 -20.60 -3.61
CA TYR A 204 0.09 -19.11 -3.65
C TYR A 204 -0.56 -18.52 -4.92
N LYS A 205 -1.51 -19.26 -5.52
CA LYS A 205 -2.30 -18.79 -6.66
C LYS A 205 -3.52 -18.01 -6.17
N ASP A 206 -3.65 -16.76 -6.55
CA ASP A 206 -4.80 -15.94 -6.23
C ASP A 206 -6.11 -16.58 -6.67
N PHE A 207 -7.17 -16.33 -5.91
CA PHE A 207 -8.53 -16.85 -6.19
C PHE A 207 -8.59 -18.38 -6.23
N THR A 208 -7.73 -19.07 -5.47
CA THR A 208 -7.78 -20.51 -5.23
C THR A 208 -7.84 -20.81 -3.74
N LEU A 209 -8.13 -22.07 -3.41
CA LEU A 209 -8.09 -22.60 -2.05
C LEU A 209 -7.23 -23.86 -2.04
N SER A 210 -6.43 -24.04 -1.00
CA SER A 210 -5.72 -25.30 -0.77
C SER A 210 -6.75 -26.43 -0.59
N GLU A 211 -6.77 -27.38 -1.53
CA GLU A 211 -7.67 -28.52 -1.50
C GLU A 211 -7.44 -29.42 -0.26
N GLU A 212 -6.22 -29.48 0.23
CA GLU A 212 -5.85 -30.25 1.40
C GLU A 212 -6.35 -29.61 2.70
N ASN A 213 -6.16 -28.29 2.85
CA ASN A 213 -6.32 -27.60 4.13
C ASN A 213 -7.68 -26.89 4.29
N PHE A 214 -8.37 -26.59 3.18
CA PHE A 214 -9.59 -25.77 3.18
C PHE A 214 -10.78 -26.44 2.45
N GLN A 215 -10.91 -27.75 2.59
CA GLN A 215 -12.12 -28.48 2.16
C GLN A 215 -13.35 -27.90 2.86
N ASP A 216 -14.52 -27.93 2.19
CA ASP A 216 -15.79 -27.40 2.73
C ASP A 216 -15.65 -25.95 3.24
N PHE A 217 -14.96 -25.11 2.46
CA PHE A 217 -14.64 -23.74 2.85
C PHE A 217 -15.88 -22.88 3.16
N PRO A 218 -17.00 -22.95 2.39
CA PRO A 218 -18.20 -22.18 2.72
C PRO A 218 -18.78 -22.53 4.10
N GLU A 219 -18.77 -23.80 4.47
CA GLU A 219 -19.22 -24.29 5.78
C GLU A 219 -18.31 -23.74 6.89
N PHE A 220 -17.01 -23.77 6.68
CA PHE A 220 -16.04 -23.21 7.61
C PHE A 220 -16.19 -21.68 7.77
N VAL A 221 -16.40 -20.94 6.68
CA VAL A 221 -16.70 -19.50 6.75
C VAL A 221 -17.96 -19.25 7.56
N LYS A 222 -19.00 -20.07 7.34
CA LYS A 222 -20.26 -19.97 8.10
C LYS A 222 -20.06 -20.27 9.59
N GLU A 223 -19.28 -21.30 9.92
CA GLU A 223 -18.95 -21.69 11.30
C GLU A 223 -18.37 -20.51 12.10
N LEU A 224 -17.45 -19.75 11.51
CA LEU A 224 -16.85 -18.60 12.17
C LEU A 224 -17.81 -17.39 12.19
N LYS A 225 -18.59 -17.18 11.12
CA LYS A 225 -19.62 -16.15 11.09
C LYS A 225 -20.70 -16.34 12.14
N ASP A 226 -21.08 -17.58 12.42
CA ASP A 226 -22.04 -17.91 13.49
C ASP A 226 -21.48 -17.54 14.89
N GLN A 227 -20.16 -17.31 14.98
CA GLN A 227 -19.47 -16.79 16.16
C GLN A 227 -19.16 -15.27 16.06
N ASP A 228 -19.75 -14.57 15.10
CA ASP A 228 -19.45 -13.16 14.79
C ASP A 228 -17.99 -12.89 14.39
N ILE A 229 -17.29 -13.86 13.80
CA ILE A 229 -15.92 -13.72 13.29
C ILE A 229 -15.94 -13.82 11.76
N ARG A 230 -15.30 -12.85 11.08
CA ARG A 230 -15.13 -12.82 9.61
C ARG A 230 -13.72 -13.23 9.24
N LEU A 231 -13.61 -14.08 8.22
CA LEU A 231 -12.35 -14.37 7.55
C LEU A 231 -12.06 -13.33 6.49
N ILE A 232 -10.82 -12.80 6.47
CA ILE A 232 -10.38 -11.73 5.56
C ILE A 232 -9.14 -12.21 4.80
N PRO A 233 -9.29 -12.80 3.60
CA PRO A 233 -8.17 -13.31 2.82
C PRO A 233 -7.37 -12.19 2.13
N ILE A 234 -6.06 -12.46 1.97
CA ILE A 234 -5.13 -11.69 1.14
C ILE A 234 -5.38 -11.97 -0.34
N ILE A 235 -5.14 -10.98 -1.18
CA ILE A 235 -4.97 -11.13 -2.63
C ILE A 235 -3.69 -10.39 -3.03
N ASP A 236 -2.80 -11.11 -3.70
CA ASP A 236 -1.53 -10.58 -4.20
C ASP A 236 -1.67 -10.01 -5.62
N ALA A 237 -0.61 -9.36 -6.11
CA ALA A 237 -0.60 -8.78 -7.44
C ALA A 237 -0.12 -9.74 -8.54
N GLY A 238 0.53 -10.85 -8.20
CA GLY A 238 1.22 -11.72 -9.13
C GLY A 238 0.44 -12.97 -9.51
N VAL A 239 -0.05 -13.06 -10.73
CA VAL A 239 -0.73 -14.26 -11.26
C VAL A 239 0.30 -15.29 -11.70
N LYS A 240 0.33 -16.47 -11.05
CA LYS A 240 1.28 -17.56 -11.34
C LYS A 240 1.23 -17.98 -12.80
N VAL A 241 2.39 -18.17 -13.42
CA VAL A 241 2.54 -18.75 -14.75
C VAL A 241 2.42 -20.27 -14.64
N GLU A 242 1.22 -20.80 -14.83
CA GLU A 242 0.96 -22.23 -14.70
C GLU A 242 -0.17 -22.68 -15.64
N PRO A 243 0.10 -23.56 -16.63
CA PRO A 243 -0.95 -24.18 -17.46
C PRO A 243 -1.98 -24.93 -16.60
N GLY A 244 -3.26 -24.76 -16.94
CA GLY A 244 -4.38 -25.34 -16.18
C GLY A 244 -4.88 -24.43 -15.03
N TYR A 245 -4.22 -23.31 -14.76
CA TYR A 245 -4.72 -22.29 -13.86
C TYR A 245 -5.58 -21.28 -14.64
N ASP A 246 -6.87 -21.25 -14.37
CA ASP A 246 -7.88 -20.52 -15.15
C ASP A 246 -7.60 -19.02 -15.23
N VAL A 247 -7.18 -18.39 -14.14
CA VAL A 247 -6.85 -16.95 -14.11
C VAL A 247 -5.67 -16.66 -15.03
N TYR A 248 -4.64 -17.52 -15.05
CA TYR A 248 -3.52 -17.40 -15.96
C TYR A 248 -3.96 -17.57 -17.42
N GLU A 249 -4.69 -18.64 -17.72
CA GLU A 249 -5.11 -18.93 -19.10
C GLU A 249 -6.04 -17.86 -19.68
N GLU A 250 -6.97 -17.36 -18.88
CA GLU A 250 -7.84 -16.26 -19.29
C GLU A 250 -7.05 -14.95 -19.53
N GLY A 251 -6.11 -14.64 -18.63
CA GLY A 251 -5.24 -13.46 -18.73
C GLY A 251 -4.42 -13.47 -20.02
N VAL A 252 -3.76 -14.59 -20.32
CA VAL A 252 -2.98 -14.78 -21.56
C VAL A 252 -3.90 -14.68 -22.79
N LYS A 253 -5.01 -15.42 -22.81
CA LYS A 253 -5.95 -15.45 -23.93
C LYS A 253 -6.48 -14.07 -24.30
N ASN A 254 -6.77 -13.24 -23.31
CA ASN A 254 -7.36 -11.91 -23.49
C ASN A 254 -6.31 -10.79 -23.50
N ARG A 255 -5.02 -11.11 -23.32
CA ARG A 255 -3.91 -10.15 -23.23
C ARG A 255 -4.11 -9.14 -22.10
N TYR A 256 -4.47 -9.63 -20.91
CA TYR A 256 -4.75 -8.84 -19.71
C TYR A 256 -3.54 -8.66 -18.79
N PHE A 257 -2.37 -9.15 -19.21
CA PHE A 257 -1.13 -8.97 -18.46
C PHE A 257 -0.28 -7.82 -19.00
N CYS A 258 0.54 -7.23 -18.15
CA CYS A 258 1.57 -6.26 -18.52
C CYS A 258 2.55 -6.91 -19.51
N GLN A 259 2.95 -6.17 -20.54
CA GLN A 259 3.74 -6.70 -21.65
C GLN A 259 5.09 -6.02 -21.75
N ARG A 260 6.08 -6.75 -22.28
CA ARG A 260 7.33 -6.15 -22.74
C ARG A 260 7.10 -5.26 -23.96
N GLU A 261 8.15 -4.55 -24.37
CA GLU A 261 8.12 -3.69 -25.54
C GLU A 261 7.76 -4.45 -26.83
N ASP A 262 8.24 -5.68 -26.97
CA ASP A 262 7.95 -6.56 -28.12
C ASP A 262 6.53 -7.16 -28.11
N GLY A 263 5.76 -6.94 -27.06
CA GLY A 263 4.39 -7.43 -26.89
C GLY A 263 4.28 -8.84 -26.29
N SER A 264 5.40 -9.45 -25.87
CA SER A 264 5.37 -10.65 -25.04
C SER A 264 4.99 -10.28 -23.58
N ASP A 265 4.39 -11.23 -22.84
CA ASP A 265 4.02 -11.01 -21.47
C ASP A 265 5.28 -10.88 -20.59
N PHE A 266 5.30 -9.88 -19.70
CA PHE A 266 6.41 -9.69 -18.75
C PHE A 266 6.34 -10.77 -17.67
N VAL A 267 7.50 -11.33 -17.32
CA VAL A 267 7.66 -12.34 -16.27
C VAL A 267 8.51 -11.78 -15.14
N ALA A 268 7.92 -11.73 -13.95
CA ALA A 268 8.63 -11.50 -12.70
C ALA A 268 8.42 -12.70 -11.77
N ALA A 269 9.03 -12.69 -10.60
CA ALA A 269 8.77 -13.68 -9.57
C ALA A 269 8.36 -13.01 -8.27
N VAL A 270 7.34 -13.57 -7.63
CA VAL A 270 6.92 -13.30 -6.25
C VAL A 270 6.63 -14.65 -5.56
N TRP A 271 5.76 -14.71 -4.57
CA TRP A 271 5.52 -15.92 -3.77
C TRP A 271 5.24 -17.20 -4.58
N PRO A 272 4.41 -17.21 -5.65
CA PRO A 272 4.17 -18.43 -6.41
C PRO A 272 5.30 -18.82 -7.37
N GLY A 273 6.40 -18.06 -7.44
CA GLY A 273 7.45 -18.18 -8.44
C GLY A 273 7.17 -17.28 -9.65
N ASP A 274 7.40 -17.77 -10.87
CA ASP A 274 7.17 -16.98 -12.08
C ASP A 274 5.71 -16.54 -12.20
N THR A 275 5.50 -15.23 -12.39
CA THR A 275 4.20 -14.57 -12.46
C THR A 275 4.11 -13.59 -13.60
N HIS A 276 2.87 -13.30 -14.00
CA HIS A 276 2.53 -12.10 -14.76
C HIS A 276 1.76 -11.11 -13.89
N PHE A 277 1.99 -9.83 -14.09
CA PHE A 277 1.18 -8.78 -13.44
C PHE A 277 -0.05 -8.45 -14.29
N PRO A 278 -1.26 -8.43 -13.69
CA PRO A 278 -2.45 -7.91 -14.38
C PRO A 278 -2.24 -6.46 -14.81
N ASP A 279 -2.64 -6.12 -16.03
CA ASP A 279 -2.61 -4.74 -16.50
C ASP A 279 -3.79 -3.94 -15.91
N VAL A 280 -3.72 -3.64 -14.62
CA VAL A 280 -4.81 -2.97 -13.88
C VAL A 280 -5.07 -1.52 -14.33
N LEU A 281 -4.17 -0.92 -15.11
CA LEU A 281 -4.41 0.37 -15.75
C LEU A 281 -5.27 0.24 -17.01
N ASN A 282 -5.32 -0.94 -17.63
CA ASN A 282 -6.26 -1.28 -18.70
C ASN A 282 -7.66 -1.55 -18.11
N LYS A 283 -8.67 -0.88 -18.60
CA LYS A 283 -10.05 -0.97 -18.06
C LYS A 283 -10.64 -2.37 -18.12
N ASP A 284 -10.38 -3.10 -19.22
CA ASP A 284 -10.91 -4.46 -19.40
C ASP A 284 -10.17 -5.47 -18.51
N ALA A 285 -8.84 -5.37 -18.43
CA ALA A 285 -8.04 -6.21 -17.54
C ALA A 285 -8.34 -5.91 -16.06
N ARG A 286 -8.52 -4.63 -15.69
CA ARG A 286 -8.94 -4.24 -14.34
C ARG A 286 -10.30 -4.83 -13.99
N LYS A 287 -11.28 -4.73 -14.91
CA LYS A 287 -12.60 -5.33 -14.71
C LYS A 287 -12.51 -6.84 -14.53
N TRP A 288 -11.76 -7.52 -15.40
CA TRP A 288 -11.54 -8.96 -15.33
C TRP A 288 -10.93 -9.39 -13.99
N PHE A 289 -9.84 -8.74 -13.56
CA PHE A 289 -9.17 -9.06 -12.29
C PHE A 289 -10.11 -8.82 -11.10
N GLY A 290 -10.84 -7.71 -11.09
CA GLY A 290 -11.84 -7.41 -10.07
C GLY A 290 -12.97 -8.45 -10.02
N ASP A 291 -13.45 -8.93 -11.17
CA ASP A 291 -14.51 -9.93 -11.21
C ASP A 291 -14.09 -11.29 -10.59
N LYS A 292 -12.77 -11.57 -10.44
CA LYS A 292 -12.24 -12.79 -9.80
C LYS A 292 -12.51 -12.83 -8.28
N TYR A 293 -12.66 -11.68 -7.61
CA TYR A 293 -13.04 -11.63 -6.19
C TYR A 293 -14.36 -12.34 -5.90
N ARG A 294 -15.23 -12.45 -6.90
CA ARG A 294 -16.51 -13.20 -6.81
C ARG A 294 -16.30 -14.62 -6.29
N PHE A 295 -15.22 -15.29 -6.68
CA PHE A 295 -14.91 -16.66 -6.26
C PHE A 295 -14.95 -16.84 -4.74
N LEU A 296 -14.39 -15.89 -3.97
CA LEU A 296 -14.39 -15.93 -2.51
C LEU A 296 -15.66 -15.31 -1.90
N ILE A 297 -16.20 -14.26 -2.54
CA ILE A 297 -17.45 -13.63 -2.09
C ILE A 297 -18.61 -14.64 -2.07
N GLU A 298 -18.76 -15.44 -3.12
CA GLU A 298 -19.79 -16.48 -3.22
C GLU A 298 -19.63 -17.59 -2.16
N LYS A 299 -18.42 -17.73 -1.59
CA LYS A 299 -18.13 -18.62 -0.46
C LYS A 299 -18.36 -17.98 0.91
N GLY A 300 -18.86 -16.75 0.92
CA GLY A 300 -19.25 -16.06 2.14
C GLY A 300 -18.21 -15.05 2.67
N ILE A 301 -17.15 -14.73 1.95
CA ILE A 301 -16.16 -13.72 2.38
C ILE A 301 -16.77 -12.31 2.30
N ASP A 302 -16.48 -11.49 3.32
CA ASP A 302 -17.02 -10.14 3.50
C ASP A 302 -15.95 -9.03 3.40
N GLY A 303 -14.71 -9.40 3.09
CA GLY A 303 -13.62 -8.44 2.96
C GLY A 303 -12.31 -9.06 2.53
N PHE A 304 -11.38 -8.21 2.13
CA PHE A 304 -10.09 -8.60 1.55
C PHE A 304 -9.00 -7.60 1.95
N TRP A 305 -7.75 -7.99 1.78
CA TRP A 305 -6.61 -7.11 1.81
C TRP A 305 -5.68 -7.41 0.63
N ASN A 306 -5.26 -6.34 -0.07
CA ASN A 306 -4.39 -6.43 -1.24
C ASN A 306 -2.95 -6.19 -0.84
N ASP A 307 -2.08 -7.11 -1.22
CA ASP A 307 -0.67 -7.08 -0.91
C ASP A 307 0.20 -7.16 -2.17
N MET A 308 1.51 -6.98 -2.01
CA MET A 308 2.53 -7.09 -3.04
C MET A 308 2.28 -6.19 -4.27
N ASN A 309 1.55 -5.11 -4.13
CA ASN A 309 0.97 -4.33 -5.23
C ASN A 309 1.60 -2.94 -5.46
N GLU A 310 2.88 -2.79 -5.18
CA GLU A 310 3.72 -1.66 -5.64
C GLU A 310 3.94 -1.65 -7.17
N PRO A 311 4.09 -2.77 -7.91
CA PRO A 311 4.14 -4.19 -7.52
C PRO A 311 5.53 -4.63 -7.06
N ALA A 312 5.56 -5.50 -6.04
CA ALA A 312 6.80 -6.11 -5.59
C ALA A 312 7.35 -7.11 -6.62
N ILE A 313 8.68 -7.14 -6.76
CA ILE A 313 9.40 -8.04 -7.65
C ILE A 313 10.57 -8.67 -6.86
N PHE A 314 10.54 -9.99 -6.61
CA PHE A 314 11.69 -10.66 -6.00
C PHE A 314 12.86 -10.76 -6.99
N TYR A 315 12.54 -11.04 -8.24
CA TYR A 315 13.45 -10.99 -9.39
C TYR A 315 12.66 -11.02 -10.70
N SER A 316 13.24 -10.48 -11.76
CA SER A 316 12.78 -10.71 -13.13
C SER A 316 13.62 -11.78 -13.81
N THR A 317 13.12 -12.30 -14.93
CA THR A 317 13.89 -13.24 -15.77
C THR A 317 15.20 -12.61 -16.23
N GLU A 318 15.14 -11.34 -16.63
CA GLU A 318 16.30 -10.57 -17.09
C GLU A 318 17.29 -10.27 -15.96
N GLY A 319 16.80 -9.77 -14.82
CA GLY A 319 17.64 -9.48 -13.65
C GLY A 319 18.35 -10.73 -13.13
N MET A 320 17.65 -11.87 -13.07
CA MET A 320 18.26 -13.12 -12.67
C MET A 320 19.33 -13.61 -13.68
N LYS A 321 19.13 -13.36 -14.97
CA LYS A 321 20.13 -13.66 -15.99
C LYS A 321 21.39 -12.80 -15.80
N GLU A 322 21.24 -11.51 -15.57
CA GLU A 322 22.34 -10.57 -15.31
C GLU A 322 23.16 -10.98 -14.08
N VAL A 323 22.49 -11.37 -12.98
CA VAL A 323 23.17 -11.89 -11.78
C VAL A 323 23.95 -13.17 -12.05
N LYS A 324 23.37 -14.12 -12.81
CA LYS A 324 24.04 -15.37 -13.19
C LYS A 324 25.26 -15.14 -14.08
N GLU A 325 25.18 -14.23 -15.03
CA GLU A 325 26.28 -13.82 -15.89
C GLU A 325 27.42 -13.22 -15.07
N LEU A 326 27.12 -12.26 -14.19
CA LEU A 326 28.09 -11.66 -13.28
C LEU A 326 28.74 -12.70 -12.36
N ALA A 327 27.96 -13.63 -11.82
CA ALA A 327 28.48 -14.72 -10.98
C ALA A 327 29.44 -15.65 -11.78
N GLY A 328 29.10 -15.94 -13.05
CA GLY A 328 29.96 -16.69 -13.94
C GLY A 328 31.29 -15.99 -14.29
N GLU A 329 31.25 -14.66 -14.44
CA GLU A 329 32.45 -13.84 -14.63
C GLU A 329 33.29 -13.80 -13.35
N PHE A 330 32.67 -13.57 -12.19
CA PHE A 330 33.35 -13.56 -10.90
C PHE A 330 34.06 -14.89 -10.59
N ALA A 331 33.40 -16.02 -10.89
CA ALA A 331 34.02 -17.35 -10.69
C ALA A 331 35.24 -17.60 -11.55
N LYS A 332 35.39 -16.88 -12.67
CA LYS A 332 36.54 -16.98 -13.58
C LYS A 332 37.62 -15.93 -13.33
N ASP A 333 37.33 -14.95 -12.48
CA ASP A 333 38.24 -13.84 -12.19
C ASP A 333 39.38 -14.27 -11.25
N THR A 334 40.46 -14.72 -11.80
CA THR A 334 41.68 -15.09 -11.05
C THR A 334 42.56 -13.89 -10.69
N GLU A 335 42.27 -12.71 -11.23
CA GLU A 335 43.05 -11.47 -11.05
C GLU A 335 42.41 -10.52 -10.05
N GLY A 336 41.25 -10.85 -9.53
CA GLY A 336 40.50 -10.01 -8.56
C GLY A 336 39.98 -8.69 -9.15
N LYS A 337 39.68 -8.65 -10.45
CA LYS A 337 39.13 -7.47 -11.14
C LYS A 337 37.70 -7.19 -10.77
N ILE A 338 36.93 -8.25 -10.41
CA ILE A 338 35.55 -8.11 -9.96
C ILE A 338 35.54 -8.14 -8.43
N HIS A 339 35.27 -6.98 -7.84
CA HIS A 339 35.24 -6.88 -6.38
C HIS A 339 34.03 -7.60 -5.80
N ILE A 340 34.21 -8.29 -4.66
CA ILE A 340 33.12 -9.03 -3.98
C ILE A 340 31.90 -8.13 -3.69
N TRP A 341 32.10 -6.84 -3.41
CA TRP A 341 31.02 -5.89 -3.21
C TRP A 341 30.10 -5.73 -4.42
N LYS A 342 30.63 -5.87 -5.65
CA LYS A 342 29.81 -5.84 -6.87
C LYS A 342 28.85 -7.03 -6.90
N MET A 343 29.31 -8.21 -6.48
CA MET A 343 28.44 -9.39 -6.36
C MET A 343 27.39 -9.24 -5.28
N GLN A 344 27.79 -8.74 -4.12
CA GLN A 344 26.84 -8.51 -3.02
C GLN A 344 25.78 -7.47 -3.40
N SER A 345 26.17 -6.37 -4.06
CA SER A 345 25.21 -5.38 -4.56
C SER A 345 24.26 -5.98 -5.58
N ALA A 346 24.76 -6.72 -6.57
CA ALA A 346 23.92 -7.33 -7.60
C ALA A 346 22.90 -8.33 -7.00
N LEU A 347 23.29 -9.09 -5.97
CA LEU A 347 22.38 -10.00 -5.27
C LEU A 347 21.34 -9.25 -4.42
N ARG A 348 21.73 -8.17 -3.74
CA ARG A 348 20.82 -7.35 -2.95
C ARG A 348 19.83 -6.60 -3.84
N ASP A 349 20.34 -6.02 -4.93
CA ASP A 349 19.60 -5.10 -5.79
C ASP A 349 18.81 -5.86 -6.89
N VAL A 350 18.72 -7.20 -6.83
CA VAL A 350 17.87 -7.99 -7.74
C VAL A 350 16.41 -7.87 -7.41
N ALA A 351 16.07 -7.69 -6.14
CA ALA A 351 14.70 -7.45 -5.70
C ALA A 351 14.33 -5.98 -5.89
N ASN A 352 13.12 -5.76 -6.40
CA ASN A 352 12.56 -4.42 -6.62
C ASN A 352 13.50 -3.49 -7.42
N ASN A 353 14.22 -4.08 -8.39
CA ASN A 353 15.19 -3.35 -9.20
C ASN A 353 14.50 -2.29 -10.06
N PRO A 354 14.89 -1.01 -9.99
CA PRO A 354 14.30 0.05 -10.82
C PRO A 354 14.33 -0.22 -12.33
N GLU A 355 15.33 -0.96 -12.82
CA GLU A 355 15.39 -1.33 -14.23
C GLU A 355 14.29 -2.33 -14.62
N ASP A 356 13.84 -3.19 -13.72
CA ASP A 356 12.74 -4.12 -14.00
C ASP A 356 11.44 -3.37 -14.26
N TYR A 357 11.18 -2.29 -13.53
CA TYR A 357 10.01 -1.42 -13.75
C TYR A 357 10.04 -0.66 -15.08
N ARG A 358 11.17 -0.60 -15.77
CA ARG A 358 11.33 -0.04 -17.13
C ARG A 358 11.13 -1.08 -18.24
N ARG A 359 11.03 -2.36 -17.88
CA ARG A 359 10.96 -3.47 -18.85
C ARG A 359 9.55 -3.84 -19.25
N PHE A 360 8.52 -3.31 -18.60
CA PHE A 360 7.14 -3.63 -18.93
C PHE A 360 6.24 -2.41 -19.06
N TYR A 361 5.14 -2.63 -19.75
CA TYR A 361 4.22 -1.60 -20.23
C TYR A 361 2.78 -1.97 -19.94
N HIS A 362 1.98 -0.95 -19.72
CA HIS A 362 0.53 -0.98 -19.64
C HIS A 362 -0.09 -0.58 -20.98
N ASN A 363 -1.23 -1.18 -21.33
CA ASN A 363 -2.03 -0.78 -22.48
C ASN A 363 -3.21 0.07 -22.02
N VAL A 364 -3.04 1.38 -22.06
CA VAL A 364 -4.06 2.34 -21.63
C VAL A 364 -4.72 2.96 -22.86
N ASP A 365 -5.99 2.59 -23.13
CA ASP A 365 -6.77 3.06 -24.28
C ASP A 365 -5.98 2.93 -25.61
N GLY A 366 -5.29 1.79 -25.81
CA GLY A 366 -4.49 1.47 -27.01
C GLY A 366 -3.09 2.09 -27.06
N ARG A 367 -2.69 2.85 -26.04
CA ARG A 367 -1.34 3.41 -25.91
C ARG A 367 -0.50 2.57 -24.96
N LYS A 368 0.74 2.27 -25.36
CA LYS A 368 1.71 1.64 -24.47
C LYS A 368 2.34 2.69 -23.54
N ILE A 369 2.15 2.52 -22.25
CA ILE A 369 2.74 3.37 -21.21
C ILE A 369 3.72 2.52 -20.40
N ARG A 370 5.00 2.92 -20.36
CA ARG A 370 6.01 2.20 -19.58
C ARG A 370 5.72 2.34 -18.09
N HIS A 371 5.86 1.23 -17.36
CA HIS A 371 5.40 1.14 -15.96
C HIS A 371 6.04 2.18 -15.04
N ASP A 372 7.36 2.44 -15.17
CA ASP A 372 8.05 3.42 -14.33
C ASP A 372 7.48 4.86 -14.42
N LYS A 373 6.74 5.17 -15.49
CA LYS A 373 6.05 6.47 -15.66
C LYS A 373 4.70 6.54 -14.93
N VAL A 374 4.16 5.41 -14.51
CA VAL A 374 2.84 5.29 -13.86
C VAL A 374 2.88 4.34 -12.65
N HIS A 375 4.07 4.07 -12.15
CA HIS A 375 4.37 3.08 -11.10
C HIS A 375 3.45 3.21 -9.89
N ASN A 376 3.28 4.41 -9.36
CA ASN A 376 2.48 4.67 -8.15
C ASN A 376 0.97 4.40 -8.32
N LEU A 377 0.50 4.14 -9.55
CA LEU A 377 -0.91 3.87 -9.82
C LEU A 377 -1.28 2.39 -9.79
N PHE A 378 -0.30 1.47 -9.66
CA PHE A 378 -0.59 0.05 -9.77
C PHE A 378 -1.49 -0.42 -8.60
N GLY A 379 -1.07 -0.23 -7.35
CA GLY A 379 -1.85 -0.61 -6.17
C GLY A 379 -3.19 0.13 -6.07
N TYR A 380 -3.21 1.40 -6.46
CA TYR A 380 -4.46 2.15 -6.58
C TYR A 380 -5.45 1.46 -7.53
N ASN A 381 -5.03 1.09 -8.74
CA ASN A 381 -5.92 0.48 -9.72
C ASN A 381 -6.26 -0.98 -9.40
N MET A 382 -5.38 -1.71 -8.71
CA MET A 382 -5.71 -3.05 -8.19
C MET A 382 -6.82 -2.97 -7.12
N THR A 383 -6.72 -2.02 -6.20
CA THR A 383 -7.76 -1.79 -5.18
C THR A 383 -9.06 -1.28 -5.81
N ARG A 384 -8.95 -0.43 -6.82
CA ARG A 384 -10.09 0.03 -7.63
C ARG A 384 -10.78 -1.14 -8.36
N ALA A 385 -10.01 -2.11 -8.88
CA ALA A 385 -10.56 -3.32 -9.51
C ALA A 385 -11.51 -4.06 -8.55
N ALA A 386 -11.08 -4.24 -7.29
CA ALA A 386 -11.89 -4.85 -6.25
C ALA A 386 -13.12 -4.00 -5.91
N GLY A 387 -12.95 -2.70 -5.64
CA GLY A 387 -14.06 -1.80 -5.28
C GLY A 387 -15.13 -1.71 -6.37
N GLU A 388 -14.74 -1.54 -7.63
CA GLU A 388 -15.67 -1.54 -8.78
C GLU A 388 -16.38 -2.90 -8.94
N ALA A 389 -15.71 -4.02 -8.62
CA ALA A 389 -16.32 -5.34 -8.66
C ALA A 389 -17.33 -5.54 -7.53
N PHE A 390 -17.03 -5.06 -6.31
CA PHE A 390 -17.95 -5.15 -5.18
C PHE A 390 -19.27 -4.45 -5.46
N GLU A 391 -19.24 -3.27 -6.08
CA GLU A 391 -20.45 -2.56 -6.51
C GLU A 391 -21.25 -3.33 -7.57
N ARG A 392 -20.58 -4.07 -8.46
CA ARG A 392 -21.27 -4.92 -9.46
C ARG A 392 -21.81 -6.22 -8.88
N ILE A 393 -21.16 -6.77 -7.85
CA ILE A 393 -21.52 -8.07 -7.26
C ILE A 393 -22.67 -7.89 -6.27
N ASP A 394 -22.57 -6.91 -5.37
CA ASP A 394 -23.58 -6.62 -4.34
C ASP A 394 -23.53 -5.14 -3.95
N PRO A 395 -24.27 -4.27 -4.65
CA PRO A 395 -24.25 -2.82 -4.43
C PRO A 395 -24.81 -2.38 -3.08
N GLU A 396 -25.58 -3.24 -2.39
CA GLU A 396 -26.16 -2.95 -1.09
C GLU A 396 -25.22 -3.31 0.08
N LYS A 397 -24.14 -4.04 -0.22
CA LYS A 397 -23.22 -4.54 0.78
C LYS A 397 -21.91 -3.76 0.77
N ARG A 398 -21.44 -3.38 1.94
CA ARG A 398 -20.08 -2.89 2.14
C ARG A 398 -19.16 -4.07 2.40
N PHE A 399 -18.07 -4.16 1.63
CA PHE A 399 -17.00 -5.12 1.86
C PHE A 399 -15.82 -4.42 2.54
N LEU A 400 -15.13 -5.10 3.45
CA LEU A 400 -13.84 -4.60 3.94
C LEU A 400 -12.81 -4.67 2.80
N MET A 401 -12.09 -3.57 2.58
CA MET A 401 -10.98 -3.49 1.63
C MET A 401 -9.90 -2.56 2.13
N PHE A 402 -8.66 -3.00 2.13
CA PHE A 402 -7.49 -2.17 2.34
C PHE A 402 -6.28 -2.73 1.58
N SER A 403 -5.29 -1.90 1.36
CA SER A 403 -4.17 -2.17 0.46
C SER A 403 -2.86 -1.73 1.08
N ARG A 404 -1.76 -2.40 0.71
CA ARG A 404 -0.41 -1.98 1.07
C ARG A 404 -0.01 -0.75 0.26
N SER A 405 0.04 -0.89 -1.05
CA SER A 405 0.41 0.22 -1.92
C SER A 405 -0.78 1.12 -2.26
N SER A 406 -0.51 2.42 -2.36
CA SER A 406 -1.57 3.42 -2.52
C SER A 406 -1.11 4.71 -3.19
N TYR A 407 -2.05 5.37 -3.86
CA TYR A 407 -1.94 6.73 -4.42
C TYR A 407 -3.22 7.51 -4.15
N ILE A 408 -3.17 8.86 -4.26
CA ILE A 408 -4.38 9.69 -4.14
C ILE A 408 -5.43 9.24 -5.16
N GLY A 409 -6.63 8.98 -4.69
CA GLY A 409 -7.72 8.39 -5.48
C GLY A 409 -8.12 6.99 -5.00
N MET A 410 -7.16 6.19 -4.50
CA MET A 410 -7.45 4.87 -3.96
C MET A 410 -8.36 4.92 -2.72
N HIS A 411 -8.28 5.98 -1.93
CA HIS A 411 -9.11 6.21 -0.73
C HIS A 411 -10.62 6.09 -0.99
N ARG A 412 -11.06 6.15 -2.25
CA ARG A 412 -12.47 5.96 -2.63
C ARG A 412 -12.89 4.49 -2.62
N TYR A 413 -11.94 3.58 -2.73
CA TYR A 413 -12.16 2.13 -2.92
C TYR A 413 -11.72 1.28 -1.74
N GLY A 414 -10.83 1.77 -0.91
CA GLY A 414 -10.30 1.04 0.23
C GLY A 414 -9.50 1.89 1.19
N GLY A 415 -9.08 1.27 2.30
CA GLY A 415 -8.16 1.80 3.28
C GLY A 415 -6.70 1.41 3.01
N ILE A 416 -5.85 1.67 3.99
CA ILE A 416 -4.42 1.40 3.96
C ILE A 416 -3.99 0.71 5.26
N TRP A 417 -3.05 -0.24 5.17
CA TRP A 417 -2.13 -0.48 6.28
C TRP A 417 -0.72 -0.08 5.86
N THR A 418 0.11 0.28 6.81
CA THR A 418 1.44 0.87 6.55
C THR A 418 2.52 -0.16 6.25
N GLY A 419 2.13 -1.40 5.89
CA GLY A 419 3.04 -2.47 5.48
C GLY A 419 3.90 -3.04 6.61
N ASP A 420 5.00 -3.66 6.24
CA ASP A 420 5.85 -4.51 7.07
C ASP A 420 6.73 -3.71 8.04
N ASN A 421 6.19 -3.37 9.18
CA ASN A 421 6.93 -2.74 10.25
C ASN A 421 7.65 -3.80 11.13
N LYS A 422 8.28 -3.38 12.21
CA LYS A 422 8.98 -4.23 13.17
C LYS A 422 8.40 -4.10 14.58
N SER A 423 8.60 -5.15 15.40
CA SER A 423 8.31 -5.12 16.84
C SER A 423 9.30 -4.22 17.59
N TRP A 424 9.26 -2.92 17.29
CA TRP A 424 10.14 -1.89 17.85
C TRP A 424 9.35 -0.75 18.49
N TRP A 425 9.83 -0.23 19.60
CA TRP A 425 9.23 0.92 20.27
C TRP A 425 9.15 2.16 19.37
N ALA A 426 10.18 2.40 18.54
CA ALA A 426 10.22 3.50 17.60
C ALA A 426 9.06 3.45 16.58
N HIS A 427 8.59 2.25 16.24
CA HIS A 427 7.51 2.07 15.26
C HIS A 427 6.12 2.42 15.82
N ILE A 428 5.92 2.38 17.14
CA ILE A 428 4.71 2.94 17.75
C ILE A 428 4.65 4.45 17.50
N LEU A 429 5.76 5.14 17.75
CA LEU A 429 5.84 6.60 17.54
C LEU A 429 5.77 6.98 16.07
N LEU A 430 6.40 6.19 15.19
CA LEU A 430 6.32 6.38 13.75
C LEU A 430 4.86 6.33 13.27
N ASN A 431 4.14 5.26 13.61
CA ASN A 431 2.75 5.08 13.20
C ASN A 431 1.83 6.16 13.80
N LEU A 432 2.04 6.56 15.05
CA LEU A 432 1.30 7.66 15.67
C LEU A 432 1.43 8.97 14.85
N LYS A 433 2.62 9.25 14.30
CA LYS A 433 2.89 10.44 13.48
C LYS A 433 2.38 10.30 12.04
N MET A 434 2.35 9.08 11.51
CA MET A 434 1.97 8.78 10.13
C MET A 434 0.45 8.83 9.92
N MET A 435 -0.34 8.35 10.89
CA MET A 435 -1.81 8.31 10.77
C MET A 435 -2.45 9.69 10.47
N PRO A 436 -2.09 10.79 11.16
CA PRO A 436 -2.61 12.11 10.81
C PRO A 436 -2.21 12.55 9.39
N SER A 437 -0.99 12.22 8.93
CA SER A 437 -0.55 12.55 7.57
C SER A 437 -1.36 11.82 6.50
N LEU A 438 -1.66 10.53 6.70
CA LEU A 438 -2.56 9.75 5.85
C LEU A 438 -3.99 10.33 5.85
N ASN A 439 -4.49 10.72 7.01
CA ASN A 439 -5.83 11.32 7.12
C ASN A 439 -5.94 12.64 6.35
N MET A 440 -4.92 13.49 6.40
CA MET A 440 -4.85 14.73 5.60
C MET A 440 -4.91 14.43 4.09
N CYS A 441 -4.39 13.30 3.65
CA CYS A 441 -4.42 12.83 2.27
C CYS A 441 -5.72 12.10 1.86
N GLY A 442 -6.73 12.02 2.75
CA GLY A 442 -8.04 11.45 2.45
C GLY A 442 -8.25 10.01 2.90
N PHE A 443 -7.23 9.35 3.44
CA PHE A 443 -7.34 7.96 3.92
C PHE A 443 -7.88 7.93 5.35
N LEU A 444 -9.16 7.59 5.48
CA LEU A 444 -9.85 7.54 6.78
C LEU A 444 -9.70 6.18 7.46
N TYR A 445 -9.70 5.08 6.70
CA TYR A 445 -9.50 3.73 7.22
C TYR A 445 -8.03 3.36 7.05
N ALA A 446 -7.25 3.60 8.08
CA ALA A 446 -5.82 3.35 8.08
C ALA A 446 -5.37 2.75 9.42
N GLY A 447 -4.30 1.96 9.39
CA GLY A 447 -3.66 1.38 10.56
C GLY A 447 -2.30 0.79 10.24
N ALA A 448 -1.65 0.24 11.26
CA ALA A 448 -0.36 -0.43 11.15
C ALA A 448 -0.49 -1.88 11.64
N ASP A 449 0.50 -2.70 11.37
CA ASP A 449 0.64 -4.00 11.99
C ASP A 449 0.95 -3.82 13.48
N LEU A 450 -0.06 -4.05 14.32
CA LEU A 450 0.07 -3.91 15.76
C LEU A 450 0.88 -5.09 16.31
N GLY A 451 1.78 -4.79 17.24
CA GLY A 451 2.78 -5.74 17.73
C GLY A 451 4.06 -5.74 16.91
N GLY A 452 3.96 -5.35 15.64
CA GLY A 452 5.03 -5.36 14.65
C GLY A 452 5.04 -6.66 13.83
N PHE A 453 5.16 -6.55 12.51
CA PHE A 453 5.18 -7.70 11.60
C PHE A 453 6.47 -8.50 11.74
N GLY A 454 7.62 -7.84 11.63
CA GLY A 454 8.92 -8.47 11.77
C GLY A 454 9.47 -8.40 13.20
N ALA A 455 10.32 -9.34 13.56
CA ALA A 455 10.93 -9.52 14.87
C ALA A 455 9.95 -9.96 15.99
N ASP A 456 10.53 -10.36 17.13
CA ASP A 456 9.77 -10.87 18.27
C ASP A 456 9.24 -9.72 19.13
N THR A 457 7.95 -9.69 19.34
CA THR A 457 7.34 -8.75 20.29
C THR A 457 7.51 -9.20 21.74
N THR A 458 7.31 -8.28 22.67
CA THR A 458 7.13 -8.57 24.10
C THR A 458 5.71 -8.22 24.51
N ARG A 459 5.26 -8.77 25.64
CA ARG A 459 3.95 -8.44 26.21
C ARG A 459 3.72 -6.94 26.34
N GLU A 460 4.69 -6.21 26.88
CA GLU A 460 4.56 -4.76 27.08
C GLU A 460 4.51 -4.00 25.76
N LEU A 461 5.37 -4.36 24.81
CA LEU A 461 5.40 -3.74 23.49
C LEU A 461 4.07 -3.94 22.75
N LEU A 462 3.52 -5.18 22.76
CA LEU A 462 2.22 -5.47 22.15
C LEU A 462 1.11 -4.64 22.80
N LEU A 463 1.04 -4.55 24.13
CA LEU A 463 0.06 -3.71 24.81
C LEU A 463 0.13 -2.24 24.38
N ARG A 464 1.34 -1.69 24.17
CA ARG A 464 1.50 -0.30 23.71
C ARG A 464 1.10 -0.13 22.25
N PHE A 465 1.42 -1.09 21.39
CA PHE A 465 0.90 -1.10 20.02
C PHE A 465 -0.64 -1.16 19.99
N LEU A 466 -1.24 -2.02 20.78
CA LEU A 466 -2.70 -2.12 20.90
C LEU A 466 -3.31 -0.82 21.45
N ALA A 467 -2.66 -0.15 22.40
CA ALA A 467 -3.11 1.14 22.91
C ALA A 467 -3.14 2.21 21.82
N LEU A 468 -2.17 2.23 20.89
CA LEU A 468 -2.22 3.04 19.68
C LEU A 468 -3.40 2.58 18.78
N GLY A 469 -3.51 1.27 18.52
CA GLY A 469 -4.52 0.67 17.67
C GLY A 469 -5.96 0.95 18.11
N VAL A 470 -6.19 1.19 19.40
CA VAL A 470 -7.51 1.62 19.91
C VAL A 470 -8.04 2.85 19.17
N PHE A 471 -7.16 3.74 18.73
CA PHE A 471 -7.51 5.02 18.10
C PHE A 471 -7.32 5.02 16.58
N THR A 472 -6.71 4.00 16.00
CA THR A 472 -6.58 3.87 14.54
C THR A 472 -7.79 3.10 13.97
N PRO A 473 -8.39 3.52 12.85
CA PRO A 473 -9.58 2.86 12.29
C PRO A 473 -9.37 1.37 12.01
N LEU A 474 -8.30 0.97 11.36
CA LEU A 474 -7.88 -0.42 11.23
C LEU A 474 -7.13 -0.83 12.52
N MET A 475 -7.65 -1.85 13.22
CA MET A 475 -7.03 -2.41 14.43
C MET A 475 -6.73 -3.90 14.21
N ARG A 476 -5.60 -4.18 13.61
CA ARG A 476 -5.13 -5.54 13.26
C ARG A 476 -3.79 -5.83 13.94
N ASP A 477 -3.74 -6.87 14.77
CA ASP A 477 -2.48 -7.52 15.18
C ASP A 477 -2.01 -8.40 14.03
N HIS A 478 -0.77 -8.25 13.58
CA HIS A 478 -0.21 -9.04 12.48
C HIS A 478 1.28 -9.29 12.65
N THR A 479 1.70 -10.56 12.43
CA THR A 479 3.09 -10.98 12.60
C THR A 479 3.53 -11.98 11.54
N ALA A 480 4.84 -11.97 11.24
CA ALA A 480 5.47 -12.82 10.24
C ALA A 480 5.69 -14.27 10.72
N ILE A 481 5.81 -15.17 9.77
CA ILE A 481 6.28 -16.54 10.01
C ILE A 481 7.70 -16.51 10.63
N GLY A 482 7.98 -17.45 11.54
CA GLY A 482 9.29 -17.56 12.20
C GLY A 482 9.51 -16.56 13.34
N THR A 483 8.56 -15.66 13.61
CA THR A 483 8.57 -14.80 14.79
C THR A 483 7.71 -15.36 15.93
N ARG A 484 7.82 -14.75 17.11
CA ARG A 484 7.00 -15.10 18.27
C ARG A 484 5.51 -14.94 17.96
N GLU A 485 4.69 -15.88 18.43
CA GLU A 485 3.22 -15.76 18.40
C GLU A 485 2.77 -14.52 19.20
N GLN A 486 1.81 -13.77 18.64
CA GLN A 486 1.36 -12.48 19.20
C GLN A 486 -0.11 -12.51 19.67
N GLU A 487 -0.81 -13.63 19.54
CA GLU A 487 -2.17 -13.72 20.02
C GLU A 487 -2.24 -13.35 21.50
N CYS A 488 -3.09 -12.40 21.84
CA CYS A 488 -3.14 -11.77 23.17
C CYS A 488 -3.28 -12.78 24.33
N TYR A 489 -3.94 -13.92 24.09
CA TYR A 489 -4.12 -14.98 25.09
C TYR A 489 -2.85 -15.83 25.35
N GLN A 490 -1.79 -15.65 24.53
CA GLN A 490 -0.49 -16.31 24.74
C GLN A 490 0.34 -15.66 25.86
N PHE A 491 -0.04 -14.49 26.30
CA PHE A 491 0.69 -13.71 27.29
C PHE A 491 0.04 -13.80 28.68
N GLU A 492 0.83 -13.63 29.72
CA GLU A 492 0.34 -13.52 31.09
C GLU A 492 -0.50 -12.25 31.30
N ASN A 493 -1.34 -12.23 32.35
CA ASN A 493 -2.21 -11.10 32.71
C ASN A 493 -3.11 -10.66 31.54
N VAL A 494 -3.88 -11.59 31.04
CA VAL A 494 -4.82 -11.42 29.91
C VAL A 494 -5.82 -10.27 30.12
N GLU A 495 -6.10 -9.92 31.38
CA GLU A 495 -6.98 -8.81 31.75
C GLU A 495 -6.56 -7.48 31.13
N ASP A 496 -5.26 -7.22 30.98
CA ASP A 496 -4.77 -5.98 30.41
C ASP A 496 -5.11 -5.88 28.92
N PHE A 497 -4.96 -6.99 28.19
CA PHE A 497 -5.38 -7.08 26.78
C PHE A 497 -6.90 -6.92 26.61
N ARG A 498 -7.67 -7.61 27.48
CA ARG A 498 -9.13 -7.48 27.51
C ARG A 498 -9.55 -6.04 27.77
N HIS A 499 -8.88 -5.35 28.69
CA HIS A 499 -9.14 -3.95 28.99
C HIS A 499 -8.86 -3.05 27.78
N VAL A 500 -7.67 -3.12 27.19
CA VAL A 500 -7.26 -2.27 26.05
C VAL A 500 -8.18 -2.50 24.85
N ILE A 501 -8.40 -3.75 24.45
CA ILE A 501 -9.30 -4.09 23.36
C ILE A 501 -10.75 -3.67 23.71
N GLY A 502 -11.18 -3.84 24.95
CA GLY A 502 -12.49 -3.40 25.42
C GLY A 502 -12.70 -1.88 25.31
N VAL A 503 -11.64 -1.06 25.42
CA VAL A 503 -11.72 0.38 25.13
C VAL A 503 -12.07 0.63 23.67
N ARG A 504 -11.45 -0.12 22.73
CA ARG A 504 -11.78 -0.06 21.30
C ARG A 504 -13.28 -0.25 21.06
N TYR A 505 -13.85 -1.30 21.63
CA TYR A 505 -15.27 -1.61 21.40
C TYR A 505 -16.21 -0.53 21.94
N ARG A 506 -15.83 0.20 22.97
CA ARG A 506 -16.57 1.39 23.45
C ARG A 506 -16.45 2.60 22.52
N LEU A 507 -15.36 2.68 21.73
CA LEU A 507 -15.13 3.76 20.76
C LEU A 507 -15.73 3.48 19.38
N ILE A 508 -16.12 2.25 19.05
CA ILE A 508 -16.71 1.92 17.74
C ILE A 508 -17.87 2.86 17.34
N PRO A 509 -18.83 3.21 18.22
CA PRO A 509 -19.89 4.15 17.85
C PRO A 509 -19.40 5.55 17.46
N TYR A 510 -18.23 5.95 17.94
CA TYR A 510 -17.61 7.23 17.56
C TYR A 510 -16.82 7.11 16.26
N LEU A 511 -16.13 5.98 16.04
CA LEU A 511 -15.30 5.74 14.85
C LEU A 511 -16.16 5.46 13.60
N TYR A 512 -17.25 4.68 13.73
CA TYR A 512 -18.20 4.33 12.67
C TYR A 512 -19.25 5.43 12.46
#